data_9df7eb6e5d3bb13ce635d535b9eaebb0
#
_entry.id   9df7eb6e5d3bb13ce635d535b9eaebb0
#
_cell.length_a   1.000
_cell.length_b   1.000
_cell.length_c   1.000
_cell.angle_alpha   90.00
_cell.angle_beta   90.00
_cell.angle_gamma   90.00
#
_symmetry.space_group_name_H-M   'P 1'
#
loop_
_entity.id
_entity.type
_entity.pdbx_description
1 polymer ?
#
loop_
_entity_poly.entity_id
_entity_poly.type
_entity_poly.pdbx_seq_one_letter_code
_entity_poly.pdbx_strand_id
1 'polypeptide(L)'
;MYYKKVKIKLERENEMKFIYNIILLFILSISIYSHPHVFFDANINVKIENRKLEGIELQLNLDELNTRLNRKILKPDKEMNVEQENIVFLKHLFKHIRVKYNNKTYKEDDIIFEQAKLEDGSLEIYFFIPIDEKITKNSKLKVALYDTKYYYNYDYDKSSLKIDKGIKAKINFFTNDKIKFYFNLVSPDEYEVSFE
;
A
#
# COMPACT_ATOMS: atom_id res chain seq x y z
N MET A 1 -61.24 -4.23 30.80
CA MET A 1 -59.86 -4.72 31.18
C MET A 1 -59.07 -5.27 30.01
N TYR A 2 -59.69 -5.93 29.04
CA TYR A 2 -59.04 -6.55 27.87
C TYR A 2 -58.40 -5.52 26.90
N TYR A 3 -59.06 -4.45 26.55
CA TYR A 3 -58.58 -3.40 25.64
C TYR A 3 -57.28 -2.72 26.09
N LYS A 4 -57.09 -2.54 27.38
CA LYS A 4 -55.88 -1.91 27.94
C LYS A 4 -54.64 -2.82 27.79
N LYS A 5 -54.82 -4.14 27.94
CA LYS A 5 -53.73 -5.12 27.74
C LYS A 5 -53.27 -5.23 26.28
N VAL A 6 -54.24 -5.17 25.32
CA VAL A 6 -53.93 -5.24 23.88
C VAL A 6 -53.19 -3.98 23.43
N LYS A 7 -53.59 -2.79 23.90
CA LYS A 7 -52.93 -1.52 23.58
C LYS A 7 -51.46 -1.50 24.07
N ILE A 8 -51.21 -1.92 25.30
CA ILE A 8 -49.86 -2.00 25.88
C ILE A 8 -48.98 -3.02 25.14
N LYS A 9 -49.55 -4.12 24.64
CA LYS A 9 -48.81 -5.11 23.87
C LYS A 9 -48.40 -4.56 22.49
N LEU A 10 -49.31 -3.85 21.82
CA LEU A 10 -49.01 -3.19 20.52
C LEU A 10 -47.97 -2.06 20.63
N GLU A 11 -48.04 -1.26 21.70
CA GLU A 11 -47.04 -0.22 21.97
C GLU A 11 -45.67 -0.83 22.20
N ARG A 12 -45.53 -1.89 22.98
CA ARG A 12 -44.26 -2.60 23.18
C ARG A 12 -43.72 -3.25 21.91
N GLU A 13 -44.57 -3.82 21.07
CA GLU A 13 -44.15 -4.40 19.79
C GLU A 13 -43.61 -3.33 18.82
N ASN A 14 -44.20 -2.15 18.82
CA ASN A 14 -43.72 -1.01 18.01
C ASN A 14 -42.43 -0.42 18.53
N GLU A 15 -42.27 -0.29 19.86
CA GLU A 15 -41.03 0.13 20.48
C GLU A 15 -39.89 -0.86 20.20
N MET A 16 -40.14 -2.16 20.28
CA MET A 16 -39.17 -3.19 19.94
C MET A 16 -38.75 -3.12 18.48
N LYS A 17 -39.68 -2.95 17.54
CA LYS A 17 -39.38 -2.79 16.11
C LYS A 17 -38.56 -1.54 15.86
N PHE A 18 -38.83 -0.44 16.54
CA PHE A 18 -38.08 0.79 16.44
C PHE A 18 -36.62 0.60 16.92
N ILE A 19 -36.41 -0.07 18.06
CA ILE A 19 -35.11 -0.40 18.60
C ILE A 19 -34.35 -1.33 17.64
N TYR A 20 -34.97 -2.35 17.08
CA TYR A 20 -34.38 -3.23 16.08
C TYR A 20 -33.94 -2.48 14.83
N ASN A 21 -34.73 -1.54 14.33
CA ASN A 21 -34.40 -0.73 13.18
C ASN A 21 -33.20 0.20 13.47
N ILE A 22 -33.12 0.78 14.67
CA ILE A 22 -31.94 1.58 15.09
C ILE A 22 -30.70 0.72 15.17
N ILE A 23 -30.76 -0.47 15.77
CA ILE A 23 -29.64 -1.41 15.86
C ILE A 23 -29.19 -1.84 14.47
N LEU A 24 -30.14 -2.14 13.57
CA LEU A 24 -29.85 -2.51 12.19
C LEU A 24 -29.15 -1.37 11.42
N LEU A 25 -29.64 -0.13 11.58
CA LEU A 25 -29.01 1.07 11.02
C LEU A 25 -27.60 1.28 11.59
N PHE A 26 -27.38 1.02 12.87
CA PHE A 26 -26.07 1.12 13.50
C PHE A 26 -25.09 0.06 12.97
N ILE A 27 -25.56 -1.19 12.81
CA ILE A 27 -24.77 -2.28 12.23
C ILE A 27 -24.42 -1.98 10.76
N LEU A 28 -25.37 -1.46 9.98
CA LEU A 28 -25.15 -1.05 8.59
C LEU A 28 -24.17 0.13 8.49
N SER A 29 -24.19 1.08 9.44
CA SER A 29 -23.26 2.21 9.44
C SER A 29 -21.82 1.80 9.76
N ILE A 30 -21.59 0.76 10.54
CA ILE A 30 -20.24 0.23 10.83
C ILE A 30 -19.62 -0.42 9.58
N SER A 31 -20.44 -0.95 8.67
CA SER A 31 -19.99 -1.59 7.43
C SER A 31 -19.48 -0.62 6.35
N ILE A 32 -19.64 0.71 6.57
CA ILE A 32 -19.26 1.74 5.58
C ILE A 32 -17.76 2.09 5.64
N TYR A 33 -17.03 1.65 6.64
CA TYR A 33 -15.57 1.78 6.67
C TYR A 33 -14.94 0.69 5.79
N SER A 34 -15.14 0.85 4.48
CA SER A 34 -14.44 0.05 3.48
C SER A 34 -12.97 0.51 3.43
N HIS A 35 -12.05 -0.36 3.73
CA HIS A 35 -10.62 -0.21 3.50
C HIS A 35 -10.19 -1.19 2.40
N PRO A 36 -9.17 -0.86 1.59
CA PRO A 36 -8.41 0.38 1.54
C PRO A 36 -9.12 1.51 0.76
N HIS A 37 -8.66 2.74 0.96
CA HIS A 37 -9.20 3.93 0.28
C HIS A 37 -8.31 4.43 -0.87
N VAL A 38 -7.04 4.08 -0.85
CA VAL A 38 -6.03 4.54 -1.82
C VAL A 38 -5.32 3.32 -2.37
N PHE A 39 -5.28 3.20 -3.69
CA PHE A 39 -4.69 2.07 -4.39
C PHE A 39 -3.49 2.52 -5.22
N PHE A 40 -2.42 1.75 -5.15
CA PHE A 40 -1.23 1.91 -5.97
C PHE A 40 -0.88 0.61 -6.66
N ASP A 41 -0.63 0.66 -7.96
CA ASP A 41 0.12 -0.38 -8.65
C ASP A 41 1.61 -0.13 -8.44
N ALA A 42 2.38 -1.18 -8.13
CA ALA A 42 3.79 -1.03 -7.86
C ALA A 42 4.66 -1.84 -8.81
N ASN A 43 5.73 -1.20 -9.30
CA ASN A 43 6.80 -1.82 -10.07
C ASN A 43 8.14 -1.63 -9.36
N ILE A 44 8.94 -2.67 -9.31
CA ILE A 44 10.21 -2.71 -8.57
C ILE A 44 11.32 -3.15 -9.52
N ASN A 45 12.36 -2.33 -9.68
CA ASN A 45 13.53 -2.66 -10.46
C ASN A 45 14.76 -2.73 -9.56
N VAL A 46 15.38 -3.90 -9.50
CA VAL A 46 16.63 -4.13 -8.75
C VAL A 46 17.81 -3.80 -9.65
N LYS A 47 18.53 -2.71 -9.32
CA LYS A 47 19.64 -2.18 -10.11
C LYS A 47 20.95 -2.82 -9.70
N ILE A 48 21.61 -3.44 -10.65
CA ILE A 48 22.86 -4.17 -10.43
C ILE A 48 23.89 -3.76 -11.47
N GLU A 49 25.04 -3.31 -11.01
CA GLU A 49 26.20 -3.04 -11.82
C GLU A 49 27.45 -3.71 -11.26
N ASN A 50 28.23 -4.37 -12.12
CA ASN A 50 29.51 -5.00 -11.76
C ASN A 50 29.45 -5.90 -10.50
N ARG A 51 28.39 -6.71 -10.34
CA ARG A 51 28.10 -7.53 -9.15
C ARG A 51 27.90 -6.72 -7.87
N LYS A 52 27.50 -5.49 -7.98
CA LYS A 52 27.15 -4.60 -6.90
C LYS A 52 25.66 -4.28 -7.00
N LEU A 53 24.95 -4.42 -5.91
CA LEU A 53 23.57 -3.97 -5.81
C LEU A 53 23.59 -2.46 -5.56
N GLU A 54 23.35 -1.69 -6.62
CA GLU A 54 23.32 -0.23 -6.55
C GLU A 54 22.12 0.26 -5.73
N GLY A 55 20.96 -0.33 -5.96
CA GLY A 55 19.75 0.05 -5.25
C GLY A 55 18.48 -0.57 -5.84
N ILE A 56 17.37 0.00 -5.44
CA ILE A 56 16.03 -0.36 -5.92
C ILE A 56 15.37 0.89 -6.46
N GLU A 57 14.92 0.85 -7.71
CA GLU A 57 13.94 1.79 -8.23
C GLU A 57 12.55 1.26 -7.92
N LEU A 58 11.71 2.09 -7.34
CA LEU A 58 10.32 1.79 -7.06
C LEU A 58 9.43 2.82 -7.76
N GLN A 59 8.54 2.34 -8.62
CA GLN A 59 7.48 3.14 -9.23
C GLN A 59 6.16 2.78 -8.57
N LEU A 60 5.44 3.78 -8.10
CA LEU A 60 4.08 3.67 -7.57
C LEU A 60 3.13 4.46 -8.45
N ASN A 61 2.12 3.79 -9.00
CA ASN A 61 1.09 4.42 -9.84
C ASN A 61 -0.20 4.53 -9.01
N LEU A 62 -0.55 5.75 -8.65
CA LEU A 62 -1.81 6.05 -7.95
C LEU A 62 -2.98 5.87 -8.94
N ASP A 63 -4.02 5.16 -8.52
CA ASP A 63 -5.19 4.95 -9.35
C ASP A 63 -5.82 6.25 -9.87
N GLU A 64 -6.52 6.17 -10.99
CA GLU A 64 -7.08 7.32 -11.70
C GLU A 64 -8.09 8.11 -10.84
N LEU A 65 -8.91 7.42 -10.04
CA LEU A 65 -9.90 8.06 -9.17
C LEU A 65 -9.23 8.93 -8.11
N ASN A 66 -8.26 8.37 -7.38
CA ASN A 66 -7.52 9.09 -6.35
C ASN A 66 -6.64 10.20 -6.96
N THR A 67 -6.05 9.99 -8.13
CA THR A 67 -5.32 11.02 -8.87
C THR A 67 -6.24 12.19 -9.21
N ARG A 68 -7.43 11.92 -9.75
CA ARG A 68 -8.41 12.96 -10.11
C ARG A 68 -8.89 13.75 -8.88
N LEU A 69 -9.16 13.07 -7.76
CA LEU A 69 -9.56 13.72 -6.51
C LEU A 69 -8.48 14.67 -5.98
N ASN A 70 -7.21 14.33 -6.17
CA ASN A 70 -6.07 15.13 -5.69
C ASN A 70 -5.55 16.15 -6.72
N ARG A 71 -6.03 16.17 -7.97
CA ARG A 71 -5.47 16.96 -9.07
C ARG A 71 -5.29 18.44 -8.75
N LYS A 72 -6.21 19.05 -8.00
CA LYS A 72 -6.10 20.47 -7.61
C LYS A 72 -4.94 20.74 -6.65
N ILE A 73 -4.56 19.76 -5.85
CA ILE A 73 -3.47 19.82 -4.87
C ILE A 73 -2.15 19.52 -5.55
N LEU A 74 -2.14 18.56 -6.46
CA LEU A 74 -0.94 18.09 -7.18
C LEU A 74 -0.31 19.21 -8.05
N LYS A 75 -1.11 20.13 -8.60
CA LYS A 75 -0.68 21.29 -9.38
C LYS A 75 0.43 20.97 -10.40
N PRO A 76 0.17 20.06 -11.36
CA PRO A 76 1.19 19.68 -12.33
C PRO A 76 1.64 20.90 -13.16
N ASP A 77 2.90 20.91 -13.56
CA ASP A 77 3.45 21.87 -14.49
C ASP A 77 2.99 21.60 -15.95
N LYS A 78 3.57 22.34 -16.93
CA LYS A 78 3.24 22.19 -18.35
C LYS A 78 3.66 20.84 -18.93
N GLU A 79 4.67 20.21 -18.34
CA GLU A 79 5.22 18.90 -18.70
C GLU A 79 4.60 17.76 -17.88
N MET A 80 3.57 18.10 -17.07
CA MET A 80 2.84 17.18 -16.20
C MET A 80 3.66 16.65 -15.02
N ASN A 81 4.82 17.26 -14.71
CA ASN A 81 5.56 16.94 -13.49
C ASN A 81 4.86 17.52 -12.25
N VAL A 82 5.01 16.81 -11.14
CA VAL A 82 4.42 17.20 -9.84
C VAL A 82 5.54 17.39 -8.82
N GLU A 83 5.61 18.58 -8.25
CA GLU A 83 6.58 18.89 -7.21
C GLU A 83 6.31 18.08 -5.93
N GLN A 84 7.39 17.69 -5.26
CA GLN A 84 7.36 16.85 -4.07
C GLN A 84 6.42 17.39 -2.97
N GLU A 85 6.42 18.70 -2.73
CA GLU A 85 5.59 19.35 -1.73
C GLU A 85 4.09 19.30 -2.02
N ASN A 86 3.71 19.10 -3.28
CA ASN A 86 2.32 18.98 -3.69
C ASN A 86 1.76 17.56 -3.46
N ILE A 87 2.59 16.59 -3.12
CA ILE A 87 2.18 15.21 -2.83
C ILE A 87 1.99 15.07 -1.31
N VAL A 88 0.84 15.50 -0.81
CA VAL A 88 0.55 15.58 0.64
C VAL A 88 0.68 14.27 1.40
N PHE A 89 0.52 13.13 0.71
CA PHE A 89 0.62 11.79 1.29
C PHE A 89 2.01 11.15 1.16
N LEU A 90 2.99 11.83 0.55
CA LEU A 90 4.31 11.27 0.27
C LEU A 90 5.01 10.73 1.51
N LYS A 91 4.93 11.46 2.64
CA LYS A 91 5.51 11.03 3.92
C LYS A 91 4.94 9.72 4.44
N HIS A 92 3.69 9.39 4.08
CA HIS A 92 3.10 8.10 4.42
C HIS A 92 3.68 6.98 3.56
N LEU A 93 3.91 7.24 2.25
CA LEU A 93 4.48 6.24 1.35
C LEU A 93 5.85 5.76 1.82
N PHE A 94 6.74 6.66 2.23
CA PHE A 94 8.05 6.29 2.79
C PHE A 94 7.94 5.28 3.95
N LYS A 95 6.91 5.43 4.80
CA LYS A 95 6.65 4.52 5.92
C LYS A 95 6.16 3.15 5.52
N HIS A 96 5.68 2.98 4.31
CA HIS A 96 5.11 1.72 3.82
C HIS A 96 6.12 0.88 3.06
N ILE A 97 7.23 1.47 2.61
CA ILE A 97 8.30 0.79 1.90
C ILE A 97 9.18 0.03 2.91
N ARG A 98 9.35 -1.26 2.69
CA ARG A 98 10.16 -2.16 3.51
C ARG A 98 11.22 -2.80 2.65
N VAL A 99 12.47 -2.41 2.87
CA VAL A 99 13.63 -2.96 2.18
C VAL A 99 14.65 -3.46 3.19
N LYS A 100 15.11 -4.68 2.98
CA LYS A 100 16.19 -5.27 3.76
C LYS A 100 17.15 -5.99 2.84
N TYR A 101 18.43 -5.65 2.92
CA TYR A 101 19.51 -6.38 2.26
C TYR A 101 20.41 -7.03 3.30
N ASN A 102 20.51 -8.35 3.24
CA ASN A 102 21.17 -9.16 4.26
C ASN A 102 20.63 -8.80 5.67
N ASN A 103 21.46 -8.23 6.54
CA ASN A 103 21.08 -7.83 7.90
C ASN A 103 20.75 -6.34 8.02
N LYS A 104 20.96 -5.53 6.99
CA LYS A 104 20.71 -4.09 6.98
C LYS A 104 19.26 -3.81 6.53
N THR A 105 18.52 -3.06 7.33
CA THR A 105 17.18 -2.57 7.00
C THR A 105 17.28 -1.10 6.60
N TYR A 106 16.66 -0.75 5.48
CA TYR A 106 16.57 0.62 4.97
C TYR A 106 15.30 1.26 5.50
N LYS A 107 15.43 2.49 5.99
CA LYS A 107 14.36 3.27 6.63
C LYS A 107 13.89 4.40 5.73
N GLU A 108 12.92 5.16 6.21
CA GLU A 108 12.36 6.33 5.52
C GLU A 108 13.43 7.32 5.03
N ASP A 109 14.44 7.60 5.87
CA ASP A 109 15.53 8.53 5.55
C ASP A 109 16.52 8.00 4.50
N ASP A 110 16.50 6.70 4.23
CA ASP A 110 17.31 6.07 3.18
C ASP A 110 16.62 6.10 1.81
N ILE A 111 15.37 6.56 1.71
CA ILE A 111 14.57 6.54 0.50
C ILE A 111 14.59 7.92 -0.15
N ILE A 112 14.98 7.98 -1.40
CA ILE A 112 15.06 9.18 -2.19
C ILE A 112 13.81 9.30 -3.06
N PHE A 113 13.10 10.42 -2.99
CA PHE A 113 12.11 10.78 -3.99
C PHE A 113 12.85 11.29 -5.22
N GLU A 114 12.60 10.72 -6.39
CA GLU A 114 13.24 11.13 -7.63
C GLU A 114 12.37 12.10 -8.42
N GLN A 115 11.14 11.69 -8.72
CA GLN A 115 10.19 12.49 -9.48
C GLN A 115 8.76 11.99 -9.30
N ALA A 116 7.82 12.83 -9.69
CA ALA A 116 6.44 12.42 -9.92
C ALA A 116 5.87 13.12 -11.14
N LYS A 117 5.02 12.42 -11.90
CA LYS A 117 4.37 12.98 -13.10
C LYS A 117 2.96 12.43 -13.25
N LEU A 118 2.12 13.18 -13.94
CA LEU A 118 0.81 12.70 -14.37
C LEU A 118 0.95 12.08 -15.76
N GLU A 119 0.64 10.79 -15.88
CA GLU A 119 0.66 10.06 -17.15
C GLU A 119 -0.63 9.25 -17.28
N ASP A 120 -1.29 9.33 -18.41
CA ASP A 120 -2.56 8.62 -18.71
C ASP A 120 -3.65 8.73 -17.64
N GLY A 121 -3.71 9.86 -16.93
CA GLY A 121 -4.71 10.10 -15.88
C GLY A 121 -4.31 9.62 -14.48
N SER A 122 -3.19 8.94 -14.35
CA SER A 122 -2.63 8.43 -13.09
C SER A 122 -1.43 9.25 -12.64
N LEU A 123 -1.18 9.31 -11.34
CA LEU A 123 0.03 9.90 -10.78
C LEU A 123 1.08 8.81 -10.60
N GLU A 124 2.15 8.91 -11.35
CA GLU A 124 3.34 8.05 -11.19
C GLU A 124 4.34 8.72 -10.26
N ILE A 125 4.83 7.99 -9.27
CA ILE A 125 5.80 8.45 -8.29
C ILE A 125 7.00 7.51 -8.31
N TYR A 126 8.19 8.07 -8.43
CA TYR A 126 9.43 7.32 -8.53
C TYR A 126 10.30 7.55 -7.29
N PHE A 127 10.80 6.46 -6.75
CA PHE A 127 11.71 6.44 -5.61
C PHE A 127 12.95 5.64 -5.96
N PHE A 128 14.06 6.03 -5.36
CA PHE A 128 15.29 5.24 -5.35
C PHE A 128 15.71 4.92 -3.91
N ILE A 129 16.06 3.68 -3.66
CA ILE A 129 16.59 3.22 -2.39
C ILE A 129 18.02 2.78 -2.62
N PRO A 130 19.03 3.64 -2.34
CA PRO A 130 20.44 3.30 -2.55
C PRO A 130 20.87 2.22 -1.57
N ILE A 131 21.50 1.17 -2.07
CA ILE A 131 22.01 0.06 -1.26
C ILE A 131 23.53 0.06 -1.25
N ASP A 132 24.15 0.17 -2.42
CA ASP A 132 25.60 0.32 -2.62
C ASP A 132 26.44 -0.81 -2.01
N GLU A 133 25.99 -2.06 -2.15
CA GLU A 133 26.58 -3.23 -1.51
C GLU A 133 26.98 -4.31 -2.51
N LYS A 134 28.13 -4.95 -2.25
CA LYS A 134 28.61 -6.05 -3.09
C LYS A 134 27.70 -7.27 -2.95
N ILE A 135 27.34 -7.86 -4.09
CA ILE A 135 26.60 -9.10 -4.14
C ILE A 135 27.56 -10.26 -3.96
N THR A 136 27.32 -11.08 -2.97
CA THR A 136 28.01 -12.33 -2.69
C THR A 136 27.07 -13.52 -2.81
N LYS A 137 27.61 -14.71 -2.91
CA LYS A 137 26.78 -15.91 -2.83
C LYS A 137 26.02 -15.93 -1.51
N ASN A 138 24.72 -16.18 -1.58
CA ASN A 138 23.79 -16.15 -0.46
C ASN A 138 23.38 -14.74 0.02
N SER A 139 23.78 -13.67 -0.66
CA SER A 139 23.16 -12.35 -0.40
C SER A 139 21.66 -12.42 -0.63
N LYS A 140 20.90 -11.76 0.25
CA LYS A 140 19.44 -11.75 0.19
C LYS A 140 18.89 -10.34 0.22
N LEU A 141 17.96 -10.07 -0.69
CA LEU A 141 17.18 -8.85 -0.71
C LEU A 141 15.72 -9.19 -0.40
N LYS A 142 15.10 -8.44 0.51
CA LYS A 142 13.68 -8.51 0.79
C LYS A 142 13.03 -7.18 0.51
N VAL A 143 11.87 -7.21 -0.16
CA VAL A 143 11.07 -6.03 -0.46
C VAL A 143 9.61 -6.33 -0.17
N ALA A 144 8.95 -5.43 0.55
CA ALA A 144 7.51 -5.46 0.76
C ALA A 144 6.96 -4.04 0.84
N LEU A 145 5.72 -3.87 0.42
CA LEU A 145 4.98 -2.62 0.47
C LEU A 145 3.68 -2.86 1.25
N TYR A 146 3.52 -2.21 2.39
CA TYR A 146 2.26 -2.33 3.13
C TYR A 146 2.06 -1.21 4.14
N ASP A 147 0.79 -0.83 4.30
CA ASP A 147 0.31 0.04 5.36
C ASP A 147 -0.32 -0.79 6.48
N THR A 148 0.22 -0.71 7.68
CA THR A 148 -0.30 -1.45 8.84
C THR A 148 -1.71 -1.02 9.27
N LYS A 149 -2.16 0.16 8.83
CA LYS A 149 -3.53 0.68 9.03
C LYS A 149 -4.48 0.24 7.92
N TYR A 150 -3.94 -0.34 6.85
CA TYR A 150 -4.67 -0.78 5.66
C TYR A 150 -5.52 0.32 5.01
N TYR A 151 -5.03 1.57 5.07
CA TYR A 151 -5.63 2.68 4.35
C TYR A 151 -5.14 2.75 2.91
N TYR A 152 -3.86 2.38 2.69
CA TYR A 152 -3.20 2.26 1.38
C TYR A 152 -3.06 0.80 1.01
N ASN A 153 -3.47 0.45 -0.20
CA ASN A 153 -3.23 -0.87 -0.79
C ASN A 153 -2.19 -0.75 -1.91
N TYR A 154 -1.30 -1.70 -1.95
CA TYR A 154 -0.27 -1.82 -2.98
C TYR A 154 -0.55 -3.10 -3.76
N ASP A 155 -0.85 -2.96 -5.05
CA ASP A 155 -1.04 -4.10 -5.94
C ASP A 155 0.28 -4.39 -6.67
N TYR A 156 0.80 -5.58 -6.44
CA TYR A 156 1.99 -6.11 -7.09
C TYR A 156 2.00 -7.62 -7.02
N ASP A 157 2.54 -8.23 -8.05
CA ASP A 157 2.61 -9.67 -8.19
C ASP A 157 4.05 -10.13 -8.52
N LYS A 158 4.21 -11.42 -8.81
CA LYS A 158 5.51 -11.99 -9.13
C LYS A 158 6.21 -11.30 -10.31
N SER A 159 5.49 -10.69 -11.25
CA SER A 159 6.03 -10.00 -12.42
C SER A 159 6.41 -8.56 -12.18
N SER A 160 5.95 -7.97 -11.07
CA SER A 160 6.22 -6.56 -10.73
C SER A 160 7.65 -6.30 -10.26
N LEU A 161 8.41 -7.36 -9.90
CA LEU A 161 9.83 -7.23 -9.59
C LEU A 161 10.69 -7.71 -10.75
N LYS A 162 11.56 -6.82 -11.22
CA LYS A 162 12.57 -7.09 -12.26
C LYS A 162 13.96 -6.92 -11.69
N ILE A 163 14.90 -7.69 -12.21
CA ILE A 163 16.32 -7.63 -11.84
C ILE A 163 17.10 -7.32 -13.11
N ASP A 164 18.06 -6.40 -13.02
CA ASP A 164 18.96 -6.09 -14.13
C ASP A 164 19.72 -7.34 -14.60
N LYS A 165 20.02 -7.37 -15.89
CA LYS A 165 20.71 -8.50 -16.52
C LYS A 165 22.13 -8.66 -15.97
N GLY A 166 22.63 -9.88 -15.91
CA GLY A 166 24.05 -10.18 -15.64
C GLY A 166 24.30 -10.90 -14.31
N ILE A 167 23.28 -11.13 -13.51
CA ILE A 167 23.40 -11.95 -12.29
C ILE A 167 22.32 -13.03 -12.23
N LYS A 168 22.69 -14.19 -11.72
CA LYS A 168 21.69 -15.23 -11.41
C LYS A 168 21.06 -14.95 -10.06
N ALA A 169 19.74 -14.94 -10.01
CA ALA A 169 19.00 -14.75 -8.77
C ALA A 169 17.72 -15.58 -8.80
N LYS A 170 17.32 -16.07 -7.64
CA LYS A 170 16.04 -16.74 -7.42
C LYS A 170 15.10 -15.76 -6.73
N ILE A 171 13.98 -15.47 -7.36
CA ILE A 171 12.90 -14.64 -6.81
C ILE A 171 11.85 -15.56 -6.20
N ASN A 172 11.56 -15.35 -4.92
CA ASN A 172 10.43 -15.95 -4.22
C ASN A 172 9.45 -14.84 -3.85
N PHE A 173 8.19 -14.99 -4.27
CA PHE A 173 7.08 -14.08 -3.96
C PHE A 173 6.06 -14.86 -3.13
N PHE A 174 5.70 -14.35 -1.96
CA PHE A 174 4.84 -15.04 -1.03
C PHE A 174 4.15 -14.10 -0.04
N THR A 175 2.98 -14.50 0.45
CA THR A 175 2.31 -13.81 1.56
C THR A 175 3.00 -14.16 2.88
N ASN A 176 3.45 -13.14 3.62
CA ASN A 176 4.16 -13.32 4.88
C ASN A 176 3.19 -13.41 6.07
N ASP A 177 2.70 -14.61 6.33
CA ASP A 177 1.73 -14.88 7.42
C ASP A 177 2.24 -14.64 8.84
N LYS A 178 3.54 -14.39 9.01
CA LYS A 178 4.13 -14.02 10.31
C LYS A 178 3.87 -12.56 10.67
N ILE A 179 3.52 -11.75 9.68
CA ILE A 179 3.14 -10.34 9.85
C ILE A 179 1.64 -10.24 9.65
N LYS A 180 0.95 -9.79 10.69
CA LYS A 180 -0.50 -9.57 10.65
C LYS A 180 -0.79 -8.13 11.06
N PHE A 181 -1.66 -7.47 10.32
CA PHE A 181 -2.13 -6.12 10.61
C PHE A 181 -3.63 -6.01 10.32
N TYR A 182 -4.21 -4.84 10.56
CA TYR A 182 -5.62 -4.57 10.38
C TYR A 182 -6.50 -5.67 11.01
N PHE A 183 -6.52 -5.71 12.36
CA PHE A 183 -7.26 -6.71 13.14
C PHE A 183 -6.86 -8.18 12.89
N ASN A 184 -5.62 -8.42 12.50
CA ASN A 184 -5.07 -9.72 12.10
C ASN A 184 -5.71 -10.35 10.85
N LEU A 185 -6.39 -9.55 10.03
CA LEU A 185 -7.08 -10.02 8.81
C LEU A 185 -6.19 -9.99 7.58
N VAL A 186 -5.13 -9.16 7.57
CA VAL A 186 -4.28 -8.93 6.40
C VAL A 186 -2.84 -9.32 6.72
N SER A 187 -2.19 -9.94 5.75
CA SER A 187 -0.75 -10.21 5.71
C SER A 187 -0.15 -9.56 4.47
N PRO A 188 1.06 -9.00 4.53
CA PRO A 188 1.70 -8.43 3.36
C PRO A 188 2.24 -9.51 2.43
N ASP A 189 2.26 -9.23 1.14
CA ASP A 189 3.09 -9.95 0.21
C ASP A 189 4.53 -9.43 0.28
N GLU A 190 5.49 -10.33 0.05
CA GLU A 190 6.92 -10.06 0.19
C GLU A 190 7.69 -10.75 -0.92
N TYR A 191 8.69 -10.05 -1.47
CA TYR A 191 9.72 -10.68 -2.27
C TYR A 191 10.91 -11.04 -1.39
N GLU A 192 11.46 -12.22 -1.62
CA GLU A 192 12.81 -12.61 -1.20
C GLU A 192 13.62 -12.96 -2.45
N VAL A 193 14.64 -12.17 -2.75
CA VAL A 193 15.60 -12.41 -3.84
C VAL A 193 16.85 -12.98 -3.24
N SER A 194 17.25 -14.16 -3.70
CA SER A 194 18.51 -14.83 -3.31
C SER A 194 19.47 -14.82 -4.49
N PHE A 195 20.64 -14.24 -4.32
CA PHE A 195 21.68 -14.13 -5.35
C PHE A 195 22.60 -15.36 -5.33
N GLU A 196 23.02 -15.83 -6.53
CA GLU A 196 23.84 -17.03 -6.74
C GLU A 196 25.27 -16.71 -7.18
#